data_83dfcf6e1db7679ab969692ff3834f72
#
_entry.id   83dfcf6e1db7679ab969692ff3834f72
#
_cell.length_a   1.000
_cell.length_b   1.000
_cell.length_c   1.000
_cell.angle_alpha   90.00
_cell.angle_beta   90.00
_cell.angle_gamma   90.00
#
_symmetry.space_group_name_H-M   'P 1'
#
loop_
_entity.id
_entity.type
_entity.pdbx_description
1 polymer ?
#
loop_
_entity_poly.entity_id
_entity_poly.type
_entity_poly.pdbx_seq_one_letter_code
_entity_poly.pdbx_strand_id
1 'polypeptide(L)'
;MKKRKQWLMLVCIALAVCLVSGGMLYIRQKNNNKKWSLIYIPKTEDGTNNFWTSLISGTRMAAQECGAELEVLAPEREQDVEVQNKLLEEAIEKNPDAILFSPSSFDVSDELLQEAKDKGIKITFIDSYTESNIQDMTVATDNLEAGKQLGEYARTFLNKDSQIAIVSHVKGVSTAIEREQG
;
A
#
# COMPACT_ATOMS: atom_id res chain seq x y z
N MET A 1 -59.63 28.63 2.38
CA MET A 1 -58.89 27.64 3.23
C MET A 1 -58.01 26.69 2.44
N LYS A 2 -58.41 26.09 1.31
CA LYS A 2 -57.60 25.14 0.49
C LYS A 2 -56.31 25.74 -0.04
N LYS A 3 -56.28 26.94 -0.60
CA LYS A 3 -55.09 27.60 -1.17
C LYS A 3 -54.00 27.87 -0.12
N ARG A 4 -54.37 28.22 1.12
CA ARG A 4 -53.42 28.48 2.21
C ARG A 4 -52.74 27.18 2.70
N LYS A 5 -53.46 26.05 2.72
CA LYS A 5 -52.88 24.75 3.05
C LYS A 5 -51.89 24.25 1.97
N GLN A 6 -52.23 24.47 0.68
CA GLN A 6 -51.35 24.14 -0.43
C GLN A 6 -50.07 24.98 -0.42
N TRP A 7 -50.16 26.27 -0.12
CA TRP A 7 -49.00 27.15 0.00
C TRP A 7 -48.08 26.77 1.16
N LEU A 8 -48.62 26.44 2.34
CA LEU A 8 -47.87 25.92 3.48
C LEU A 8 -47.15 24.60 3.15
N MET A 9 -47.81 23.71 2.42
CA MET A 9 -47.18 22.43 2.01
C MET A 9 -46.01 22.65 1.06
N LEU A 10 -46.12 23.59 0.11
CA LEU A 10 -45.03 23.95 -0.81
C LEU A 10 -43.83 24.57 -0.06
N VAL A 11 -44.08 25.41 0.94
CA VAL A 11 -43.03 26.01 1.77
C VAL A 11 -42.31 24.92 2.60
N CYS A 12 -43.06 23.98 3.16
CA CYS A 12 -42.44 22.86 3.93
C CYS A 12 -41.61 21.97 3.01
N ILE A 13 -42.05 21.69 1.79
CA ILE A 13 -41.27 20.90 0.81
C ILE A 13 -40.00 21.66 0.40
N ALA A 14 -40.07 22.95 0.14
CA ALA A 14 -38.93 23.79 -0.20
C ALA A 14 -37.90 23.82 0.93
N LEU A 15 -38.33 23.96 2.20
CA LEU A 15 -37.47 23.92 3.35
C LEU A 15 -36.79 22.54 3.53
N ALA A 16 -37.54 21.46 3.32
CA ALA A 16 -36.98 20.09 3.39
C ALA A 16 -35.92 19.87 2.32
N VAL A 17 -36.16 20.33 1.07
CA VAL A 17 -35.17 20.26 -0.03
C VAL A 17 -33.91 21.08 0.32
N CYS A 18 -34.06 22.29 0.86
CA CYS A 18 -32.93 23.13 1.29
C CYS A 18 -32.10 22.47 2.40
N LEU A 19 -32.75 21.82 3.38
CA LEU A 19 -32.06 21.11 4.47
C LEU A 19 -31.29 19.89 3.95
N VAL A 20 -31.88 19.11 3.04
CA VAL A 20 -31.22 17.94 2.44
C VAL A 20 -30.06 18.38 1.57
N SER A 21 -30.24 19.38 0.70
CA SER A 21 -29.15 19.88 -0.16
C SER A 21 -28.03 20.56 0.66
N GLY A 22 -28.38 21.35 1.68
CA GLY A 22 -27.40 21.94 2.61
C GLY A 22 -26.62 20.88 3.39
N GLY A 23 -27.31 19.82 3.85
CA GLY A 23 -26.67 18.67 4.50
C GLY A 23 -25.71 17.93 3.59
N MET A 24 -26.13 17.66 2.32
CA MET A 24 -25.26 17.04 1.32
C MET A 24 -24.01 17.89 1.01
N LEU A 25 -24.19 19.20 0.84
CA LEU A 25 -23.06 20.12 0.60
C LEU A 25 -22.11 20.17 1.80
N TYR A 26 -22.63 20.19 3.02
CA TYR A 26 -21.82 20.16 4.24
C TYR A 26 -21.01 18.86 4.36
N ILE A 27 -21.63 17.71 4.11
CA ILE A 27 -20.94 16.39 4.12
C ILE A 27 -19.87 16.36 3.04
N ARG A 28 -20.18 16.85 1.82
CA ARG A 28 -19.21 16.91 0.71
C ARG A 28 -18.02 17.83 1.02
N GLN A 29 -18.26 18.97 1.65
CA GLN A 29 -17.20 19.91 2.05
C GLN A 29 -16.35 19.35 3.19
N LYS A 30 -16.94 18.64 4.15
CA LYS A 30 -16.23 17.96 5.23
C LYS A 30 -15.33 16.85 4.70
N ASN A 31 -15.82 16.06 3.71
CA ASN A 31 -15.02 15.02 3.06
C ASN A 31 -13.88 15.59 2.19
N ASN A 32 -14.08 16.74 1.54
CA ASN A 32 -13.02 17.39 0.76
C ASN A 32 -11.89 17.96 1.62
N ASN A 33 -12.11 18.16 2.92
CA ASN A 33 -11.09 18.67 3.85
C ASN A 33 -10.39 17.56 4.65
N LYS A 34 -10.79 16.27 4.47
CA LYS A 34 -10.11 15.16 5.13
C LYS A 34 -8.76 14.94 4.42
N LYS A 35 -7.67 15.19 5.12
CA LYS A 35 -6.36 14.72 4.70
C LYS A 35 -6.27 13.22 4.95
N TRP A 36 -5.84 12.47 3.93
CA TRP A 36 -5.60 11.05 4.06
C TRP A 36 -4.34 10.83 4.89
N SER A 37 -4.43 9.92 5.85
CA SER A 37 -3.29 9.50 6.68
C SER A 37 -2.75 8.19 6.13
N LEU A 38 -1.50 8.20 5.69
CA LEU A 38 -0.81 7.07 5.12
C LEU A 38 0.43 6.73 5.95
N ILE A 39 0.71 5.45 6.13
CA ILE A 39 1.98 4.98 6.70
C ILE A 39 2.64 4.08 5.67
N TYR A 40 3.92 4.34 5.37
CA TYR A 40 4.73 3.48 4.52
C TYR A 40 5.78 2.74 5.35
N ILE A 41 5.80 1.41 5.22
CA ILE A 41 6.78 0.54 5.87
C ILE A 41 7.62 -0.14 4.78
N PRO A 42 8.75 0.47 4.38
CA PRO A 42 9.73 -0.16 3.47
C PRO A 42 10.51 -1.26 4.20
N LYS A 43 11.35 -1.99 3.47
CA LYS A 43 12.25 -2.97 4.09
C LYS A 43 13.42 -2.34 4.84
N THR A 44 13.80 -1.12 4.50
CA THR A 44 14.85 -0.36 5.18
C THR A 44 14.80 1.11 4.78
N GLU A 45 15.36 1.98 5.61
CA GLU A 45 15.65 3.38 5.26
C GLU A 45 17.17 3.65 5.14
N ASP A 46 17.98 2.59 4.93
CA ASP A 46 19.41 2.74 4.71
C ASP A 46 19.69 3.70 3.54
N GLY A 47 20.23 4.87 3.87
CA GLY A 47 20.52 5.93 2.91
C GLY A 47 21.57 5.58 1.86
N THR A 48 22.30 4.48 2.02
CA THR A 48 23.26 3.96 1.04
C THR A 48 22.59 3.08 -0.02
N ASN A 49 21.36 2.62 0.21
CA ASN A 49 20.58 1.82 -0.73
C ASN A 49 19.74 2.75 -1.62
N ASN A 50 20.22 3.01 -2.83
CA ASN A 50 19.55 3.90 -3.79
C ASN A 50 18.14 3.44 -4.20
N PHE A 51 17.84 2.13 -4.16
CA PHE A 51 16.51 1.63 -4.47
C PHE A 51 15.48 2.12 -3.43
N TRP A 52 15.75 1.88 -2.14
CA TRP A 52 14.83 2.27 -1.08
C TRP A 52 14.73 3.79 -0.93
N THR A 53 15.84 4.51 -1.03
CA THR A 53 15.83 5.99 -0.97
C THR A 53 14.99 6.59 -2.09
N SER A 54 15.08 6.05 -3.31
CA SER A 54 14.28 6.52 -4.45
C SER A 54 12.80 6.18 -4.25
N LEU A 55 12.49 4.97 -3.77
CA LEU A 55 11.11 4.53 -3.55
C LEU A 55 10.42 5.36 -2.46
N ILE A 56 11.11 5.58 -1.32
CA ILE A 56 10.61 6.43 -0.24
C ILE A 56 10.40 7.86 -0.72
N SER A 57 11.35 8.41 -1.49
CA SER A 57 11.24 9.76 -2.05
C SER A 57 10.04 9.88 -2.99
N GLY A 58 9.85 8.90 -3.89
CA GLY A 58 8.70 8.87 -4.81
C GLY A 58 7.37 8.78 -4.06
N THR A 59 7.31 7.96 -3.01
CA THR A 59 6.11 7.85 -2.18
C THR A 59 5.78 9.16 -1.46
N ARG A 60 6.78 9.86 -0.93
CA ARG A 60 6.60 11.19 -0.30
C ARG A 60 6.10 12.23 -1.30
N MET A 61 6.65 12.23 -2.52
CA MET A 61 6.21 13.16 -3.59
C MET A 61 4.75 12.88 -3.96
N ALA A 62 4.38 11.62 -4.17
CA ALA A 62 3.01 11.24 -4.51
C ALA A 62 2.01 11.61 -3.40
N ALA A 63 2.36 11.37 -2.13
CA ALA A 63 1.53 11.77 -1.00
C ALA A 63 1.32 13.30 -0.97
N GLN A 64 2.37 14.07 -1.19
CA GLN A 64 2.29 15.53 -1.25
C GLN A 64 1.39 16.00 -2.40
N GLU A 65 1.52 15.44 -3.60
CA GLU A 65 0.69 15.76 -4.77
C GLU A 65 -0.79 15.44 -4.54
N CYS A 66 -1.08 14.35 -3.82
CA CYS A 66 -2.43 13.96 -3.45
C CYS A 66 -2.98 14.69 -2.22
N GLY A 67 -2.19 15.52 -1.55
CA GLY A 67 -2.60 16.21 -0.33
C GLY A 67 -2.76 15.27 0.87
N ALA A 68 -2.08 14.11 0.85
CA ALA A 68 -2.06 13.14 1.93
C ALA A 68 -0.92 13.41 2.92
N GLU A 69 -1.10 12.99 4.17
CA GLU A 69 -0.03 12.95 5.18
C GLU A 69 0.61 11.56 5.14
N LEU A 70 1.92 11.50 4.98
CA LEU A 70 2.69 10.26 4.94
C LEU A 70 3.71 10.22 6.07
N GLU A 71 3.62 9.18 6.90
CA GLU A 71 4.66 8.76 7.84
C GLU A 71 5.43 7.58 7.25
N VAL A 72 6.74 7.52 7.46
CA VAL A 72 7.59 6.38 7.07
C VAL A 72 8.15 5.75 8.32
N LEU A 73 7.90 4.45 8.51
CA LEU A 73 8.42 3.63 9.61
C LEU A 73 9.26 2.52 8.99
N ALA A 74 10.56 2.49 9.25
CA ALA A 74 11.46 1.55 8.58
C ALA A 74 12.46 0.91 9.56
N PRO A 75 12.77 -0.38 9.38
CA PRO A 75 13.91 -0.99 10.05
C PRO A 75 15.23 -0.46 9.47
N GLU A 76 16.33 -0.62 10.21
CA GLU A 76 17.66 -0.26 9.72
C GLU A 76 18.12 -1.18 8.58
N ARG A 77 17.72 -2.45 8.61
CA ARG A 77 18.17 -3.48 7.65
C ARG A 77 17.00 -4.29 7.12
N GLU A 78 17.10 -4.70 5.85
CA GLU A 78 16.07 -5.49 5.18
C GLU A 78 15.79 -6.85 5.83
N GLN A 79 16.77 -7.41 6.55
CA GLN A 79 16.66 -8.72 7.22
C GLN A 79 15.95 -8.65 8.58
N ASP A 80 15.69 -7.46 9.10
CA ASP A 80 15.13 -7.28 10.44
C ASP A 80 13.59 -7.45 10.43
N VAL A 81 13.13 -8.64 10.05
CA VAL A 81 11.70 -8.99 9.88
C VAL A 81 10.90 -8.73 11.17
N GLU A 82 11.45 -9.12 12.33
CA GLU A 82 10.78 -8.91 13.62
C GLU A 82 10.62 -7.42 13.96
N VAL A 83 11.61 -6.59 13.58
CA VAL A 83 11.51 -5.13 13.75
C VAL A 83 10.41 -4.59 12.82
N GLN A 84 10.37 -5.06 11.57
CA GLN A 84 9.35 -4.64 10.62
C GLN A 84 7.93 -5.01 11.09
N ASN A 85 7.76 -6.19 11.71
CA ASN A 85 6.47 -6.58 12.28
C ASN A 85 6.03 -5.68 13.43
N LYS A 86 6.96 -5.27 14.32
CA LYS A 86 6.65 -4.30 15.39
C LYS A 86 6.26 -2.93 14.83
N LEU A 87 6.90 -2.49 13.75
CA LEU A 87 6.53 -1.25 13.07
C LEU A 87 5.16 -1.36 12.40
N LEU A 88 4.79 -2.56 11.92
CA LEU A 88 3.45 -2.81 11.41
C LEU A 88 2.39 -2.77 12.53
N GLU A 89 2.66 -3.35 13.69
CA GLU A 89 1.81 -3.22 14.90
C GLU A 89 1.63 -1.75 15.27
N GLU A 90 2.72 -0.97 15.36
CA GLU A 90 2.67 0.47 15.63
C GLU A 90 1.82 1.22 14.59
N ALA A 91 1.98 0.89 13.32
CA ALA A 91 1.19 1.49 12.24
C ALA A 91 -0.30 1.19 12.38
N ILE A 92 -0.65 -0.05 12.73
CA ILE A 92 -2.04 -0.48 12.94
C ILE A 92 -2.67 0.25 14.15
N GLU A 93 -1.91 0.44 15.23
CA GLU A 93 -2.38 1.20 16.40
C GLU A 93 -2.69 2.67 16.08
N LYS A 94 -1.91 3.29 15.18
CA LYS A 94 -2.14 4.67 14.71
C LYS A 94 -3.40 4.79 13.84
N ASN A 95 -3.97 3.69 13.38
CA ASN A 95 -5.20 3.59 12.61
C ASN A 95 -5.25 4.56 11.40
N PRO A 96 -4.28 4.45 10.46
CA PRO A 96 -4.24 5.28 9.26
C PRO A 96 -5.34 4.89 8.27
N ASP A 97 -5.58 5.70 7.25
CA ASP A 97 -6.49 5.34 6.16
C ASP A 97 -5.91 4.20 5.29
N ALA A 98 -4.58 4.17 5.13
CA ALA A 98 -3.90 3.07 4.43
C ALA A 98 -2.47 2.85 4.94
N ILE A 99 -2.03 1.58 4.83
CA ILE A 99 -0.65 1.15 5.03
C ILE A 99 -0.09 0.72 3.67
N LEU A 100 1.02 1.35 3.29
CA LEU A 100 1.88 0.93 2.19
C LEU A 100 2.95 0.04 2.80
N PHE A 101 3.11 -1.19 2.34
CA PHE A 101 3.95 -2.19 2.99
C PHE A 101 4.82 -2.92 1.97
N SER A 102 6.12 -2.99 2.25
CA SER A 102 7.09 -3.78 1.49
C SER A 102 7.58 -4.92 2.39
N PRO A 103 6.88 -6.08 2.44
CA PRO A 103 7.21 -7.14 3.39
C PRO A 103 8.62 -7.71 3.15
N SER A 104 9.36 -7.88 4.24
CA SER A 104 10.70 -8.49 4.26
C SER A 104 10.67 -10.01 4.31
N SER A 105 9.50 -10.63 4.46
CA SER A 105 9.28 -12.08 4.40
C SER A 105 7.98 -12.40 3.67
N PHE A 106 7.92 -13.59 3.05
CA PHE A 106 6.75 -14.05 2.31
C PHE A 106 5.65 -14.61 3.22
N ASP A 107 6.03 -15.23 4.33
CA ASP A 107 5.17 -16.01 5.23
C ASP A 107 4.94 -15.39 6.62
N VAL A 108 5.45 -14.19 6.86
CA VAL A 108 5.35 -13.49 8.14
C VAL A 108 4.45 -12.27 8.01
N SER A 109 3.78 -11.88 9.08
CA SER A 109 2.90 -10.70 9.18
C SER A 109 1.43 -10.88 8.76
N ASP A 110 1.01 -12.07 8.33
CA ASP A 110 -0.36 -12.29 7.86
C ASP A 110 -1.43 -12.01 8.92
N GLU A 111 -1.16 -12.39 10.19
CA GLU A 111 -2.10 -12.11 11.29
C GLU A 111 -2.25 -10.60 11.54
N LEU A 112 -1.16 -9.85 11.48
CA LEU A 112 -1.18 -8.39 11.63
C LEU A 112 -1.88 -7.71 10.44
N LEU A 113 -1.65 -8.20 9.24
CA LEU A 113 -2.32 -7.68 8.05
C LEU A 113 -3.83 -7.95 8.11
N GLN A 114 -4.26 -9.10 8.64
CA GLN A 114 -5.67 -9.38 8.88
C GLN A 114 -6.26 -8.42 9.92
N GLU A 115 -5.55 -8.15 11.02
CA GLU A 115 -5.97 -7.16 12.02
C GLU A 115 -6.15 -5.77 11.39
N ALA A 116 -5.22 -5.34 10.54
CA ALA A 116 -5.33 -4.08 9.81
C ALA A 116 -6.61 -4.03 8.94
N LYS A 117 -6.89 -5.11 8.21
CA LYS A 117 -8.11 -5.22 7.39
C LYS A 117 -9.38 -5.17 8.24
N ASP A 118 -9.42 -5.85 9.37
CA ASP A 118 -10.57 -5.86 10.27
C ASP A 118 -10.85 -4.47 10.86
N LYS A 119 -9.81 -3.65 11.03
CA LYS A 119 -9.92 -2.22 11.39
C LYS A 119 -10.33 -1.32 10.21
N GLY A 120 -10.43 -1.87 9.00
CA GLY A 120 -10.80 -1.13 7.79
C GLY A 120 -9.65 -0.35 7.14
N ILE A 121 -8.41 -0.59 7.57
CA ILE A 121 -7.19 0.01 7.00
C ILE A 121 -6.95 -0.61 5.62
N LYS A 122 -6.68 0.22 4.62
CA LYS A 122 -6.34 -0.25 3.27
C LYS A 122 -4.88 -0.68 3.22
N ILE A 123 -4.60 -1.79 2.52
CA ILE A 123 -3.25 -2.35 2.40
C ILE A 123 -2.82 -2.34 0.95
N THR A 124 -1.66 -1.71 0.69
CA THR A 124 -1.00 -1.75 -0.62
C THR A 124 0.39 -2.35 -0.44
N PHE A 125 0.65 -3.46 -1.12
CA PHE A 125 2.00 -3.99 -1.21
C PHE A 125 2.83 -3.23 -2.25
N ILE A 126 4.08 -2.93 -1.90
CA ILE A 126 5.04 -2.27 -2.78
C ILE A 126 6.31 -3.11 -2.85
N ASP A 127 6.80 -3.39 -4.07
CA ASP A 127 7.98 -4.20 -4.39
C ASP A 127 7.77 -5.71 -4.14
N SER A 128 7.33 -6.10 -2.96
CA SER A 128 7.15 -7.48 -2.52
C SER A 128 5.77 -7.67 -1.86
N TYR A 129 5.38 -8.92 -1.66
CA TYR A 129 4.09 -9.30 -1.08
C TYR A 129 4.23 -10.56 -0.22
N THR A 130 3.20 -10.89 0.57
CA THR A 130 3.11 -12.09 1.42
C THR A 130 2.33 -13.20 0.71
N GLU A 131 2.36 -14.41 1.25
CA GLU A 131 1.58 -15.54 0.74
C GLU A 131 0.07 -15.27 0.77
N SER A 132 -0.39 -14.55 1.77
CA SER A 132 -1.80 -14.17 1.88
C SER A 132 -2.17 -13.12 0.83
N ASN A 133 -3.25 -13.36 0.12
CA ASN A 133 -3.79 -12.42 -0.87
C ASN A 133 -4.74 -11.41 -0.21
N ILE A 134 -4.25 -10.75 0.84
CA ILE A 134 -5.06 -9.89 1.73
C ILE A 134 -5.10 -8.42 1.30
N GLN A 135 -4.14 -7.98 0.52
CA GLN A 135 -3.99 -6.58 0.10
C GLN A 135 -5.14 -6.11 -0.81
N ASP A 136 -5.35 -4.79 -0.83
CA ASP A 136 -6.25 -4.14 -1.78
C ASP A 136 -5.57 -3.88 -3.12
N MET A 137 -4.23 -3.71 -3.13
CA MET A 137 -3.42 -3.42 -4.32
C MET A 137 -1.99 -3.92 -4.14
N THR A 138 -1.34 -4.25 -5.26
CA THR A 138 0.11 -4.54 -5.33
C THR A 138 0.74 -3.72 -6.45
N VAL A 139 1.89 -3.12 -6.15
CA VAL A 139 2.74 -2.41 -7.11
C VAL A 139 4.13 -3.04 -7.05
N ALA A 140 4.44 -3.87 -8.01
CA ALA A 140 5.70 -4.64 -8.05
C ALA A 140 6.14 -4.92 -9.48
N THR A 141 7.39 -5.31 -9.64
CA THR A 141 7.90 -5.91 -10.87
C THR A 141 7.29 -7.31 -11.05
N ASP A 142 7.03 -7.74 -12.28
CA ASP A 142 6.79 -9.15 -12.60
C ASP A 142 8.12 -9.90 -12.49
N ASN A 143 8.37 -10.41 -11.28
CA ASN A 143 9.65 -11.02 -10.94
C ASN A 143 9.81 -12.40 -11.57
N LEU A 144 8.72 -13.14 -11.79
CA LEU A 144 8.73 -14.41 -12.47
C LEU A 144 9.15 -14.23 -13.96
N GLU A 145 8.54 -13.26 -14.63
CA GLU A 145 8.88 -12.94 -16.03
C GLU A 145 10.31 -12.38 -16.13
N ALA A 146 10.75 -11.58 -15.17
CA ALA A 146 12.13 -11.07 -15.13
C ALA A 146 13.15 -12.21 -15.00
N GLY A 147 12.89 -13.20 -14.12
CA GLY A 147 13.72 -14.41 -14.01
C GLY A 147 13.78 -15.19 -15.30
N LYS A 148 12.62 -15.45 -15.91
CA LYS A 148 12.51 -16.15 -17.18
C LYS A 148 13.29 -15.46 -18.31
N GLN A 149 13.14 -14.14 -18.46
CA GLN A 149 13.89 -13.37 -19.47
C GLN A 149 15.40 -13.46 -19.24
N LEU A 150 15.85 -13.43 -17.98
CA LEU A 150 17.27 -13.61 -17.64
C LEU A 150 17.75 -15.01 -18.03
N GLY A 151 16.98 -16.06 -17.75
CA GLY A 151 17.29 -17.43 -18.12
C GLY A 151 17.33 -17.62 -19.64
N GLU A 152 16.37 -17.05 -20.37
CA GLU A 152 16.34 -17.07 -21.83
C GLU A 152 17.56 -16.34 -22.44
N TYR A 153 17.93 -15.20 -21.88
CA TYR A 153 19.12 -14.47 -22.31
C TYR A 153 20.40 -15.27 -22.02
N ALA A 154 20.55 -15.86 -20.84
CA ALA A 154 21.68 -16.68 -20.47
C ALA A 154 21.88 -17.87 -21.44
N ARG A 155 20.80 -18.52 -21.90
CA ARG A 155 20.84 -19.61 -22.86
C ARG A 155 21.53 -19.25 -24.19
N THR A 156 21.59 -17.98 -24.56
CA THR A 156 22.20 -17.56 -25.83
C THR A 156 23.73 -17.78 -25.87
N PHE A 157 24.39 -17.90 -24.72
CA PHE A 157 25.84 -18.10 -24.60
C PHE A 157 26.25 -19.29 -23.73
N LEU A 158 25.29 -20.08 -23.23
CA LEU A 158 25.54 -21.31 -22.48
C LEU A 158 25.58 -22.52 -23.40
N ASN A 159 26.36 -23.53 -23.01
CA ASN A 159 26.42 -24.84 -23.65
C ASN A 159 26.17 -25.95 -22.61
N LYS A 160 26.24 -27.24 -23.07
CA LYS A 160 25.92 -28.41 -22.23
C LYS A 160 26.79 -28.56 -21.00
N ASP A 161 28.03 -28.05 -21.05
CA ASP A 161 29.03 -28.19 -20.01
C ASP A 161 29.14 -26.94 -19.15
N SER A 162 28.31 -25.92 -19.39
CA SER A 162 28.30 -24.68 -18.64
C SER A 162 27.84 -24.92 -17.21
N GLN A 163 28.57 -24.37 -16.26
CA GLN A 163 28.18 -24.30 -14.86
C GLN A 163 27.60 -22.91 -14.58
N ILE A 164 26.46 -22.87 -13.91
CA ILE A 164 25.75 -21.63 -13.58
C ILE A 164 25.71 -21.48 -12.06
N ALA A 165 26.03 -20.29 -11.57
CA ALA A 165 25.79 -19.90 -10.19
C ALA A 165 24.71 -18.82 -10.15
N ILE A 166 23.69 -19.01 -9.33
CA ILE A 166 22.66 -18.00 -9.07
C ILE A 166 23.02 -17.30 -7.76
N VAL A 167 23.20 -15.98 -7.82
CA VAL A 167 23.39 -15.14 -6.64
C VAL A 167 22.09 -14.41 -6.39
N SER A 168 21.38 -14.83 -5.37
CA SER A 168 20.12 -14.22 -4.92
C SER A 168 20.37 -13.26 -3.75
N HIS A 169 19.40 -12.38 -3.46
CA HIS A 169 19.56 -11.43 -2.36
C HIS A 169 18.97 -11.99 -1.05
N VAL A 170 17.91 -11.41 -0.49
CA VAL A 170 17.35 -11.89 0.79
C VAL A 170 16.49 -13.13 0.57
N LYS A 171 16.83 -14.23 1.24
CA LYS A 171 16.07 -15.48 1.18
C LYS A 171 14.70 -15.31 1.83
N GLY A 172 13.66 -15.88 1.19
CA GLY A 172 12.31 -15.91 1.76
C GLY A 172 11.45 -14.69 1.44
N VAL A 173 11.91 -13.79 0.56
CA VAL A 173 11.07 -12.71 0.02
C VAL A 173 10.48 -13.09 -1.34
N SER A 174 9.28 -12.62 -1.65
CA SER A 174 8.58 -12.94 -2.90
C SER A 174 9.41 -12.62 -4.14
N THR A 175 10.10 -11.48 -4.15
CA THR A 175 10.95 -11.04 -5.27
C THR A 175 12.10 -11.99 -5.58
N ALA A 176 12.73 -12.61 -4.56
CA ALA A 176 13.77 -13.60 -4.74
C ALA A 176 13.19 -14.94 -5.23
N ILE A 177 12.12 -15.40 -4.57
CA ILE A 177 11.45 -16.67 -4.90
C ILE A 177 11.02 -16.69 -6.36
N GLU A 178 10.34 -15.66 -6.83
CA GLU A 178 9.83 -15.59 -8.20
C GLU A 178 10.94 -15.50 -9.25
N ARG A 179 11.98 -14.68 -9.01
CA ARG A 179 13.13 -14.59 -9.94
C ARG A 179 13.90 -15.89 -10.07
N GLU A 180 13.98 -16.68 -8.98
CA GLU A 180 14.61 -18.00 -9.01
C GLU A 180 13.72 -19.04 -9.72
N GLN A 181 12.40 -18.91 -9.66
CA GLN A 181 11.47 -19.79 -10.34
C GLN A 181 11.40 -19.54 -11.85
N GLY A 182 11.48 -18.29 -12.28
CA GLY A 182 11.48 -17.91 -13.69
C GLY A 182 12.76 -18.31 -14.40
#